data_75e360aa57eaf9703ade4964b830d296
#
_entry.id   75e360aa57eaf9703ade4964b830d296
#
_cell.length_a   1.000
_cell.length_b   1.000
_cell.length_c   1.000
_cell.angle_alpha   90.00
_cell.angle_beta   90.00
_cell.angle_gamma   90.00
#
_symmetry.space_group_name_H-M   'P 1'
#
loop_
_entity.id
_entity.type
_entity.pdbx_description
1 polymer ?
#
loop_
_entity_poly.entity_id
_entity_poly.type
_entity_poly.pdbx_seq_one_letter_code
_entity_poly.pdbx_strand_id
1 'polypeptide(L)'
;MSEIIASVYERMEATGLKEGILFIDEINCVSETLAPTMLQFLQCKTFGNQAVPKGWVTEYNKSVRDFDMVTLDRVRYISIEADYQVWKEYARDVHIHDALLSYLELHPNNFYRVETDVDGMNFVTARGWEDLSSLLKVYEAGELAVTEDVIGEFIHHPDIAEDVYAYLEIYRKYNEDYGISDILSGNVKKSVYKRVFDADFDERITVVNLLLSGLTVVFSDVARERKMVQLWYEFLKEYRKSQRSIEEQHALYNSAVEQFSKNMEILKESSLILPKEYYIRQDVLRHIKGDFDTVMDDFTEESEKLSTMEDAAGEKLNHAFDFVEDVFSDGQEMLVFVTELTITPEISSFLAENECEKFDIYNEKLMVGSNRTRLLKELER
;
A
#
# COMPACT_ATOMS: atom_id res chain seq x y z
N MET A 1 -14.32 16.94 -30.64
CA MET A 1 -14.40 15.55 -30.11
C MET A 1 -14.94 15.66 -28.70
N SER A 2 -15.77 14.75 -28.23
CA SER A 2 -16.10 14.72 -26.79
C SER A 2 -14.81 14.45 -26.03
N GLU A 3 -14.53 15.21 -24.99
CA GLU A 3 -13.32 15.03 -24.16
C GLU A 3 -13.21 13.59 -23.63
N ILE A 4 -14.33 12.99 -23.25
CA ILE A 4 -14.40 11.60 -22.76
C ILE A 4 -13.90 10.59 -23.81
N ILE A 5 -14.32 10.72 -25.06
CA ILE A 5 -13.88 9.82 -26.13
C ILE A 5 -12.46 10.19 -26.62
N ALA A 6 -12.12 11.48 -26.61
CA ALA A 6 -10.78 11.92 -26.94
C ALA A 6 -9.72 11.31 -26.00
N SER A 7 -9.99 11.32 -24.69
CA SER A 7 -9.10 10.73 -23.68
C SER A 7 -8.83 9.24 -23.91
N VAL A 8 -9.83 8.48 -24.39
CA VAL A 8 -9.64 7.06 -24.72
C VAL A 8 -8.67 6.90 -25.91
N TYR A 9 -8.83 7.70 -26.98
CA TYR A 9 -7.93 7.63 -28.13
C TYR A 9 -6.53 8.08 -27.79
N GLU A 10 -6.37 9.15 -27.02
CA GLU A 10 -5.08 9.63 -26.52
C GLU A 10 -4.38 8.56 -25.68
N ARG A 11 -5.14 7.87 -24.82
CA ARG A 11 -4.62 6.77 -24.03
C ARG A 11 -4.16 5.59 -24.88
N MET A 12 -4.95 5.21 -25.88
CA MET A 12 -4.59 4.17 -26.84
C MET A 12 -3.29 4.52 -27.59
N GLU A 13 -3.15 5.76 -28.02
CA GLU A 13 -1.97 6.23 -28.73
C GLU A 13 -0.72 6.25 -27.82
N ALA A 14 -0.87 6.73 -26.58
CA ALA A 14 0.22 6.79 -25.61
C ALA A 14 0.70 5.40 -25.15
N THR A 15 -0.20 4.43 -24.99
CA THR A 15 0.15 3.13 -24.42
C THR A 15 0.31 2.02 -25.46
N GLY A 16 -0.21 2.19 -26.67
CA GLY A 16 -0.31 1.16 -27.69
C GLY A 16 -1.34 0.06 -27.39
N LEU A 17 -2.07 0.16 -26.28
CA LEU A 17 -3.09 -0.82 -25.89
C LEU A 17 -4.37 -0.63 -26.69
N LYS A 18 -4.93 -1.73 -27.19
CA LYS A 18 -6.19 -1.74 -27.96
C LYS A 18 -7.42 -2.01 -27.10
N GLU A 19 -7.21 -2.41 -25.87
CA GLU A 19 -8.27 -2.80 -24.92
C GLU A 19 -8.08 -2.04 -23.62
N GLY A 20 -9.20 -1.74 -22.92
CA GLY A 20 -9.16 -1.01 -21.67
C GLY A 20 -10.53 -0.82 -21.05
N ILE A 21 -10.54 -0.15 -19.91
CA ILE A 21 -11.75 0.23 -19.18
C ILE A 21 -11.86 1.75 -19.19
N LEU A 22 -13.00 2.27 -19.63
CA LEU A 22 -13.39 3.66 -19.46
C LEU A 22 -14.28 3.75 -18.23
N PHE A 23 -13.74 4.22 -17.12
CA PHE A 23 -14.51 4.48 -15.90
C PHE A 23 -15.02 5.92 -15.90
N ILE A 24 -16.31 6.10 -15.70
CA ILE A 24 -16.95 7.41 -15.58
C ILE A 24 -17.55 7.54 -14.19
N ASP A 25 -16.91 8.39 -13.40
CA ASP A 25 -17.36 8.68 -12.05
C ASP A 25 -18.57 9.61 -12.06
N GLU A 26 -19.52 9.37 -11.16
CA GLU A 26 -20.71 10.21 -10.95
C GLU A 26 -21.49 10.56 -12.22
N ILE A 27 -21.68 9.61 -13.12
CA ILE A 27 -22.31 9.82 -14.44
C ILE A 27 -23.70 10.48 -14.35
N ASN A 28 -24.37 10.39 -13.20
CA ASN A 28 -25.68 10.98 -12.92
C ASN A 28 -25.63 12.41 -12.37
N CYS A 29 -24.44 12.96 -12.12
CA CYS A 29 -24.26 14.34 -11.65
C CYS A 29 -24.25 15.39 -12.77
N VAL A 30 -24.56 15.00 -13.98
CA VAL A 30 -24.67 15.92 -15.12
C VAL A 30 -25.92 16.80 -15.03
N SER A 31 -25.87 17.97 -15.65
CA SER A 31 -27.03 18.86 -15.75
C SER A 31 -28.21 18.18 -16.50
N GLU A 32 -29.44 18.57 -16.21
CA GLU A 32 -30.63 18.04 -16.87
C GLU A 32 -30.60 18.17 -18.40
N THR A 33 -29.89 19.18 -18.91
CA THR A 33 -29.69 19.40 -20.34
C THR A 33 -28.79 18.36 -21.00
N LEU A 34 -27.85 17.76 -20.23
CA LEU A 34 -26.91 16.73 -20.71
C LEU A 34 -27.41 15.31 -20.44
N ALA A 35 -28.39 15.13 -19.56
CA ALA A 35 -28.91 13.82 -19.22
C ALA A 35 -29.33 12.95 -20.42
N PRO A 36 -30.04 13.50 -21.46
CA PRO A 36 -30.36 12.71 -22.65
C PRO A 36 -29.12 12.24 -23.42
N THR A 37 -28.06 13.05 -23.47
CA THR A 37 -26.81 12.70 -24.15
C THR A 37 -26.06 11.59 -23.40
N MET A 38 -26.07 11.65 -22.07
CA MET A 38 -25.51 10.58 -21.23
C MET A 38 -26.29 9.28 -21.36
N LEU A 39 -27.63 9.37 -21.44
CA LEU A 39 -28.45 8.18 -21.68
C LEU A 39 -28.15 7.52 -23.04
N GLN A 40 -27.95 8.33 -24.08
CA GLN A 40 -27.49 7.87 -25.39
C GLN A 40 -26.10 7.19 -25.29
N PHE A 41 -25.19 7.77 -24.52
CA PHE A 41 -23.87 7.19 -24.30
C PHE A 41 -23.97 5.82 -23.62
N LEU A 42 -24.78 5.70 -22.57
CA LEU A 42 -25.01 4.42 -21.88
C LEU A 42 -25.54 3.34 -22.84
N GLN A 43 -26.44 3.73 -23.76
CA GLN A 43 -27.06 2.80 -24.72
C GLN A 43 -26.11 2.39 -25.87
N CYS A 44 -25.50 3.40 -26.50
CA CYS A 44 -24.82 3.25 -27.78
C CYS A 44 -23.29 3.34 -27.67
N LYS A 45 -22.76 3.69 -26.51
CA LYS A 45 -21.33 3.99 -26.31
C LYS A 45 -20.80 5.05 -27.28
N THR A 46 -21.65 6.06 -27.58
CA THR A 46 -21.36 7.14 -28.52
C THR A 46 -21.73 8.50 -27.94
N PHE A 47 -20.88 9.51 -28.22
CA PHE A 47 -21.23 10.91 -28.07
C PHE A 47 -21.32 11.54 -29.46
N GLY A 48 -22.52 11.87 -29.90
CA GLY A 48 -22.79 12.30 -31.28
C GLY A 48 -22.33 11.26 -32.30
N ASN A 49 -21.39 11.64 -33.18
CA ASN A 49 -20.87 10.75 -34.23
C ASN A 49 -19.62 9.95 -33.80
N GLN A 50 -19.22 10.02 -32.55
CA GLN A 50 -18.01 9.40 -32.06
C GLN A 50 -18.36 8.25 -31.11
N ALA A 51 -17.74 7.10 -31.36
CA ALA A 51 -17.93 5.88 -30.57
C ALA A 51 -16.70 5.56 -29.72
N VAL A 52 -16.93 4.92 -28.58
CA VAL A 52 -15.86 4.28 -27.82
C VAL A 52 -15.25 3.17 -28.68
N PRO A 53 -13.91 3.06 -28.77
CA PRO A 53 -13.23 2.05 -29.58
C PRO A 53 -13.64 0.62 -29.19
N LYS A 54 -13.59 -0.31 -30.15
CA LYS A 54 -13.78 -1.72 -29.88
C LYS A 54 -12.68 -2.23 -28.94
N GLY A 55 -13.05 -3.05 -27.98
CA GLY A 55 -12.13 -3.56 -26.95
C GLY A 55 -12.18 -2.76 -25.64
N TRP A 56 -12.82 -1.59 -25.63
CA TRP A 56 -13.02 -0.80 -24.42
C TRP A 56 -14.37 -1.07 -23.77
N VAL A 57 -14.34 -1.38 -22.49
CA VAL A 57 -15.51 -1.56 -21.64
C VAL A 57 -15.77 -0.25 -20.92
N THR A 58 -17.03 0.13 -20.77
CA THR A 58 -17.44 1.34 -20.04
C THR A 58 -18.02 0.91 -18.70
N GLU A 59 -17.42 1.42 -17.62
CA GLU A 59 -17.88 1.28 -16.24
C GLU A 59 -18.27 2.67 -15.71
N TYR A 60 -19.23 2.73 -14.81
CA TYR A 60 -19.67 3.99 -14.20
C TYR A 60 -20.26 3.72 -12.81
N ASN A 61 -20.09 4.68 -11.92
CA ASN A 61 -20.78 4.71 -10.64
C ASN A 61 -21.86 5.79 -10.65
N LYS A 62 -22.76 5.74 -9.66
CA LYS A 62 -23.75 6.77 -9.39
C LYS A 62 -23.46 7.42 -8.04
N SER A 63 -23.66 8.73 -7.94
CA SER A 63 -23.65 9.41 -6.66
C SER A 63 -25.07 9.60 -6.09
N VAL A 64 -25.44 10.78 -5.69
CA VAL A 64 -26.62 11.12 -4.87
C VAL A 64 -27.98 10.83 -5.53
N ARG A 65 -28.08 10.76 -6.86
CA ARG A 65 -29.36 10.55 -7.56
C ARG A 65 -29.50 9.13 -8.05
N ASP A 66 -30.68 8.52 -7.82
CA ASP A 66 -30.99 7.23 -8.39
C ASP A 66 -31.25 7.32 -9.89
N PHE A 67 -30.81 6.31 -10.63
CA PHE A 67 -31.20 6.13 -12.01
C PHE A 67 -32.67 5.79 -12.12
N ASP A 68 -33.31 6.31 -13.17
CA ASP A 68 -34.67 5.90 -13.52
C ASP A 68 -34.72 4.43 -13.98
N MET A 69 -35.92 3.87 -14.01
CA MET A 69 -36.11 2.47 -14.39
C MET A 69 -35.63 2.19 -15.83
N VAL A 70 -35.69 3.17 -16.72
CA VAL A 70 -35.27 3.06 -18.12
C VAL A 70 -33.74 2.93 -18.22
N THR A 71 -33.00 3.62 -17.34
CA THR A 71 -31.55 3.54 -17.25
C THR A 71 -31.11 2.23 -16.59
N LEU A 72 -31.78 1.84 -15.49
CA LEU A 72 -31.47 0.59 -14.77
C LEU A 72 -31.65 -0.66 -15.64
N ASP A 73 -32.60 -0.68 -16.56
CA ASP A 73 -32.81 -1.80 -17.50
C ASP A 73 -31.67 -1.99 -18.51
N ARG A 74 -30.79 -0.99 -18.65
CA ARG A 74 -29.68 -0.97 -19.62
C ARG A 74 -28.33 -1.22 -19.04
N VAL A 75 -28.23 -1.24 -17.72
CA VAL A 75 -26.96 -1.41 -16.99
C VAL A 75 -26.97 -2.70 -16.19
N ARG A 76 -25.78 -3.27 -15.96
CA ARG A 76 -25.61 -4.31 -14.95
C ARG A 76 -25.28 -3.63 -13.64
N TYR A 77 -26.04 -3.93 -12.61
CA TYR A 77 -25.82 -3.41 -11.27
C TYR A 77 -24.89 -4.35 -10.50
N ILE A 78 -23.81 -3.79 -9.98
CA ILE A 78 -22.88 -4.47 -9.07
C ILE A 78 -22.89 -3.67 -7.77
N SER A 79 -23.29 -4.31 -6.67
CA SER A 79 -23.20 -3.71 -5.34
C SER A 79 -21.78 -3.91 -4.80
N ILE A 80 -21.14 -2.84 -4.38
CA ILE A 80 -19.85 -2.87 -3.69
C ILE A 80 -20.10 -2.33 -2.29
N GLU A 81 -19.74 -3.14 -1.31
CA GLU A 81 -19.82 -2.78 0.11
C GLU A 81 -18.44 -2.43 0.64
N ALA A 82 -18.40 -1.54 1.63
CA ALA A 82 -17.17 -1.23 2.31
C ALA A 82 -16.77 -2.41 3.20
N ASP A 83 -15.61 -3.00 2.93
CA ASP A 83 -15.06 -4.12 3.68
C ASP A 83 -13.65 -3.76 4.18
N TYR A 84 -13.48 -3.78 5.49
CA TYR A 84 -12.19 -3.45 6.11
C TYR A 84 -11.09 -4.43 5.73
N GLN A 85 -11.37 -5.73 5.64
CA GLN A 85 -10.34 -6.73 5.35
C GLN A 85 -9.81 -6.58 3.91
N VAL A 86 -10.70 -6.29 2.96
CA VAL A 86 -10.30 -6.00 1.56
C VAL A 86 -9.54 -4.68 1.49
N TRP A 87 -10.01 -3.64 2.20
CA TRP A 87 -9.33 -2.35 2.22
C TRP A 87 -7.96 -2.44 2.92
N LYS A 88 -7.79 -3.30 3.91
CA LYS A 88 -6.53 -3.52 4.64
C LYS A 88 -5.40 -3.97 3.70
N GLU A 89 -5.68 -4.80 2.69
CA GLU A 89 -4.70 -5.18 1.66
C GLU A 89 -4.22 -3.95 0.88
N TYR A 90 -5.16 -3.16 0.36
CA TYR A 90 -4.85 -1.89 -0.30
C TYR A 90 -4.11 -0.91 0.62
N ALA A 91 -4.55 -0.79 1.87
CA ALA A 91 -3.97 0.13 2.86
C ALA A 91 -2.48 -0.16 3.14
N ARG A 92 -2.09 -1.44 3.12
CA ARG A 92 -0.69 -1.85 3.22
C ARG A 92 0.13 -1.43 2.01
N ASP A 93 -0.40 -1.66 0.80
CA ASP A 93 0.28 -1.29 -0.45
C ASP A 93 0.53 0.22 -0.56
N VAL A 94 -0.40 1.04 -0.08
CA VAL A 94 -0.25 2.51 -0.07
C VAL A 94 0.37 3.04 1.22
N HIS A 95 0.79 2.14 2.13
CA HIS A 95 1.41 2.47 3.41
C HIS A 95 0.57 3.42 4.27
N ILE A 96 -0.68 3.07 4.53
CA ILE A 96 -1.49 3.78 5.52
C ILE A 96 -0.77 3.77 6.87
N HIS A 97 -0.89 4.85 7.64
CA HIS A 97 -0.21 5.03 8.92
C HIS A 97 -0.51 3.87 9.88
N ASP A 98 0.56 3.26 10.42
CA ASP A 98 0.47 2.01 11.18
C ASP A 98 -0.43 2.10 12.41
N ALA A 99 -0.43 3.24 13.10
CA ALA A 99 -1.33 3.45 14.25
C ALA A 99 -2.81 3.40 13.84
N LEU A 100 -3.17 3.87 12.63
CA LEU A 100 -4.54 3.79 12.13
C LEU A 100 -4.92 2.37 11.74
N LEU A 101 -4.00 1.62 11.13
CA LEU A 101 -4.21 0.19 10.85
C LEU A 101 -4.39 -0.60 12.14
N SER A 102 -3.54 -0.34 13.13
CA SER A 102 -3.63 -0.96 14.46
C SER A 102 -4.94 -0.63 15.17
N TYR A 103 -5.39 0.63 15.10
CA TYR A 103 -6.68 1.05 15.62
C TYR A 103 -7.84 0.32 14.95
N LEU A 104 -7.85 0.26 13.63
CA LEU A 104 -8.91 -0.39 12.85
C LEU A 104 -8.91 -1.91 13.01
N GLU A 105 -7.78 -2.52 13.33
CA GLU A 105 -7.71 -3.95 13.67
C GLU A 105 -8.47 -4.26 14.97
N LEU A 106 -8.36 -3.38 15.96
CA LEU A 106 -9.10 -3.49 17.22
C LEU A 106 -10.56 -3.05 17.07
N HIS A 107 -10.84 -2.09 16.19
CA HIS A 107 -12.15 -1.49 15.99
C HIS A 107 -12.62 -1.55 14.53
N PRO A 108 -12.76 -2.74 13.90
CA PRO A 108 -13.08 -2.87 12.47
C PRO A 108 -14.43 -2.25 12.09
N ASN A 109 -15.37 -2.16 13.05
CA ASN A 109 -16.68 -1.54 12.82
C ASN A 109 -16.59 -0.02 12.62
N ASN A 110 -15.49 0.62 13.03
CA ASN A 110 -15.26 2.05 12.85
C ASN A 110 -14.66 2.38 11.46
N PHE A 111 -14.37 1.38 10.64
CA PHE A 111 -13.84 1.59 9.28
C PHE A 111 -14.79 2.36 8.37
N TYR A 112 -16.07 1.99 8.39
CA TYR A 112 -17.09 2.65 7.59
C TYR A 112 -18.38 2.76 8.39
N ARG A 113 -18.77 3.98 8.73
CA ARG A 113 -19.98 4.27 9.51
C ARG A 113 -20.63 5.55 9.01
N VAL A 114 -21.93 5.51 8.80
CA VAL A 114 -22.72 6.67 8.39
C VAL A 114 -23.97 6.69 9.27
N GLU A 115 -24.12 7.73 10.06
CA GLU A 115 -25.25 7.93 10.96
C GLU A 115 -25.82 9.33 10.77
N THR A 116 -27.12 9.48 10.98
CA THR A 116 -27.78 10.77 10.94
C THR A 116 -28.44 11.02 12.27
N ASP A 117 -28.09 12.11 12.90
CA ASP A 117 -28.69 12.58 14.14
C ASP A 117 -29.37 13.92 13.96
N VAL A 118 -29.75 14.58 15.09
CA VAL A 118 -30.46 15.87 15.11
C VAL A 118 -29.53 17.00 14.62
N ASP A 119 -28.23 16.87 14.79
CA ASP A 119 -27.21 17.89 14.49
C ASP A 119 -26.64 17.75 13.08
N GLY A 120 -26.91 16.60 12.40
CA GLY A 120 -26.47 16.39 11.04
C GLY A 120 -26.09 14.95 10.70
N MET A 121 -25.23 14.81 9.70
CA MET A 121 -24.71 13.51 9.25
C MET A 121 -23.31 13.31 9.81
N ASN A 122 -23.15 12.28 10.64
CA ASN A 122 -21.87 11.82 11.15
C ASN A 122 -21.38 10.64 10.31
N PHE A 123 -20.16 10.70 9.80
CA PHE A 123 -19.65 9.64 8.95
C PHE A 123 -18.14 9.47 9.05
N VAL A 124 -17.70 8.26 8.77
CA VAL A 124 -16.33 7.90 8.49
C VAL A 124 -16.27 6.99 7.29
N THR A 125 -15.28 7.17 6.42
CA THR A 125 -15.12 6.43 5.16
C THR A 125 -13.67 6.05 4.95
N ALA A 126 -13.42 5.10 4.04
CA ALA A 126 -12.07 4.71 3.64
C ALA A 126 -11.20 5.90 3.21
N ARG A 127 -11.77 6.89 2.50
CA ARG A 127 -11.06 8.12 2.11
C ARG A 127 -10.63 8.94 3.31
N GLY A 128 -11.51 9.10 4.33
CA GLY A 128 -11.17 9.82 5.55
C GLY A 128 -9.95 9.21 6.25
N TRP A 129 -9.84 7.89 6.31
CA TRP A 129 -8.67 7.19 6.87
C TRP A 129 -7.39 7.43 6.08
N GLU A 130 -7.48 7.42 4.74
CA GLU A 130 -6.35 7.66 3.85
C GLU A 130 -5.83 9.10 3.95
N ASP A 131 -6.75 10.07 3.96
CA ASP A 131 -6.42 11.49 4.10
C ASP A 131 -5.84 11.79 5.49
N LEU A 132 -6.41 11.24 6.56
CA LEU A 132 -5.87 11.33 7.92
C LEU A 132 -4.47 10.71 8.02
N SER A 133 -4.25 9.53 7.40
CA SER A 133 -2.94 8.89 7.34
C SER A 133 -1.88 9.79 6.71
N SER A 134 -2.24 10.43 5.61
CA SER A 134 -1.34 11.35 4.89
C SER A 134 -0.98 12.56 5.75
N LEU A 135 -1.95 13.10 6.48
CA LEU A 135 -1.72 14.20 7.42
C LEU A 135 -0.81 13.78 8.59
N LEU A 136 -1.10 12.65 9.25
CA LEU A 136 -0.32 12.17 10.39
C LEU A 136 1.16 12.03 10.05
N LYS A 137 1.49 11.47 8.87
CA LYS A 137 2.88 11.36 8.40
C LYS A 137 3.57 12.72 8.23
N VAL A 138 2.85 13.71 7.73
CA VAL A 138 3.38 15.07 7.59
C VAL A 138 3.59 15.73 8.96
N TYR A 139 2.65 15.53 9.89
CA TYR A 139 2.74 16.09 11.24
C TYR A 139 3.89 15.46 12.03
N GLU A 140 4.09 14.15 11.92
CA GLU A 140 5.22 13.45 12.53
C GLU A 140 6.56 13.92 11.97
N ALA A 141 6.68 14.02 10.65
CA ALA A 141 7.89 14.52 10.00
C ALA A 141 8.20 15.98 10.37
N GLY A 142 7.16 16.77 10.69
CA GLY A 142 7.27 18.17 11.13
C GLY A 142 7.31 18.35 12.63
N GLU A 143 7.30 17.28 13.43
CA GLU A 143 7.19 17.32 14.91
C GLU A 143 5.99 18.16 15.39
N LEU A 144 4.88 18.14 14.65
CA LEU A 144 3.66 18.89 14.97
C LEU A 144 2.72 18.05 15.86
N ALA A 145 2.04 18.73 16.78
CA ALA A 145 1.06 18.07 17.63
C ALA A 145 -0.24 17.78 16.86
N VAL A 146 -0.71 16.55 16.92
CA VAL A 146 -2.03 16.15 16.42
C VAL A 146 -3.03 16.39 17.55
N THR A 147 -4.15 17.07 17.26
CA THR A 147 -5.24 17.31 18.19
C THR A 147 -6.51 16.60 17.72
N GLU A 148 -7.48 16.43 18.61
CA GLU A 148 -8.79 15.87 18.28
C GLU A 148 -9.48 16.66 17.15
N ASP A 149 -9.41 18.00 17.17
CA ASP A 149 -9.98 18.85 16.12
C ASP A 149 -9.40 18.52 14.74
N VAL A 150 -8.07 18.30 14.67
CA VAL A 150 -7.38 17.93 13.43
C VAL A 150 -7.86 16.57 12.90
N ILE A 151 -8.09 15.60 13.78
CA ILE A 151 -8.64 14.30 13.40
C ILE A 151 -10.09 14.47 12.91
N GLY A 152 -10.87 15.30 13.57
CA GLY A 152 -12.26 15.61 13.21
C GLY A 152 -12.43 16.25 11.82
N GLU A 153 -11.37 16.87 11.27
CA GLU A 153 -11.38 17.38 9.89
C GLU A 153 -11.49 16.27 8.84
N PHE A 154 -11.13 15.02 9.18
CA PHE A 154 -11.15 13.86 8.27
C PHE A 154 -12.14 12.78 8.70
N ILE A 155 -12.29 12.61 10.00
CA ILE A 155 -13.22 11.67 10.63
C ILE A 155 -14.43 12.45 11.13
N HIS A 156 -15.43 12.61 10.28
CA HIS A 156 -16.63 13.40 10.55
C HIS A 156 -17.64 12.68 11.47
N HIS A 157 -17.16 11.84 12.37
CA HIS A 157 -17.90 11.16 13.39
C HIS A 157 -17.23 11.48 14.75
N PRO A 158 -17.82 12.36 15.59
CA PRO A 158 -17.15 12.87 16.79
C PRO A 158 -16.67 11.77 17.73
N ASP A 159 -17.52 10.80 18.06
CA ASP A 159 -17.15 9.70 18.97
C ASP A 159 -15.96 8.89 18.44
N ILE A 160 -15.88 8.68 17.11
CA ILE A 160 -14.76 7.95 16.50
C ILE A 160 -13.52 8.83 16.47
N ALA A 161 -13.63 10.12 16.23
CA ALA A 161 -12.51 11.05 16.23
C ALA A 161 -11.86 11.15 17.61
N GLU A 162 -12.68 11.25 18.68
CA GLU A 162 -12.22 11.21 20.08
C GLU A 162 -11.50 9.90 20.39
N ASP A 163 -12.09 8.76 19.99
CA ASP A 163 -11.53 7.42 20.23
C ASP A 163 -10.17 7.24 19.50
N VAL A 164 -10.09 7.67 18.25
CA VAL A 164 -8.84 7.67 17.46
C VAL A 164 -7.78 8.56 18.12
N TYR A 165 -8.15 9.76 18.58
CA TYR A 165 -7.22 10.66 19.27
C TYR A 165 -6.66 10.02 20.54
N ALA A 166 -7.52 9.47 21.39
CA ALA A 166 -7.10 8.77 22.60
C ALA A 166 -6.18 7.58 22.29
N TYR A 167 -6.50 6.82 21.24
CA TYR A 167 -5.67 5.70 20.80
C TYR A 167 -4.30 6.16 20.32
N LEU A 168 -4.20 7.22 19.51
CA LEU A 168 -2.93 7.74 19.02
C LEU A 168 -2.02 8.23 20.14
N GLU A 169 -2.57 8.87 21.18
CA GLU A 169 -1.80 9.29 22.37
C GLU A 169 -1.22 8.07 23.10
N ILE A 170 -2.02 7.01 23.26
CA ILE A 170 -1.59 5.74 23.87
C ILE A 170 -0.53 5.07 23.00
N TYR A 171 -0.75 4.99 21.69
CA TYR A 171 0.16 4.39 20.72
C TYR A 171 1.55 5.04 20.74
N ARG A 172 1.62 6.39 20.75
CA ARG A 172 2.87 7.14 20.86
C ARG A 172 3.58 6.87 22.18
N LYS A 173 2.85 6.92 23.28
CA LYS A 173 3.39 6.64 24.60
C LYS A 173 3.97 5.23 24.70
N TYR A 174 3.30 4.23 24.15
CA TYR A 174 3.78 2.86 24.17
C TYR A 174 5.02 2.68 23.29
N ASN A 175 5.07 3.35 22.15
CA ASN A 175 6.26 3.30 21.27
C ASN A 175 7.51 3.83 22.01
N GLU A 176 7.35 4.93 22.76
CA GLU A 176 8.43 5.47 23.60
C GLU A 176 8.72 4.59 24.84
N ASP A 177 7.69 4.14 25.56
CA ASP A 177 7.80 3.42 26.83
C ASP A 177 8.37 2.00 26.68
N TYR A 178 8.07 1.30 25.59
CA TYR A 178 8.54 -0.06 25.34
C TYR A 178 9.86 -0.11 24.59
N GLY A 179 10.29 1.00 23.99
CA GLY A 179 11.56 1.05 23.26
C GLY A 179 11.59 0.06 22.09
N ILE A 180 10.60 0.13 21.19
CA ILE A 180 10.48 -0.78 20.02
C ILE A 180 11.78 -0.82 19.23
N SER A 181 12.44 0.32 19.03
CA SER A 181 13.75 0.40 18.38
C SER A 181 14.84 -0.41 19.12
N ASP A 182 14.82 -0.38 20.46
CA ASP A 182 15.75 -1.17 21.29
C ASP A 182 15.49 -2.67 21.15
N ILE A 183 14.18 -3.07 21.07
CA ILE A 183 13.80 -4.47 20.85
C ILE A 183 14.31 -4.93 19.48
N LEU A 184 14.04 -4.19 18.41
CA LEU A 184 14.47 -4.52 17.06
C LEU A 184 15.99 -4.51 16.91
N SER A 185 16.72 -3.77 17.75
CA SER A 185 18.17 -3.75 17.79
C SER A 185 18.79 -4.82 18.71
N GLY A 186 17.97 -5.64 19.38
CA GLY A 186 18.44 -6.67 20.32
C GLY A 186 18.91 -6.14 21.69
N ASN A 187 18.66 -4.86 21.99
CA ASN A 187 19.14 -4.19 23.21
C ASN A 187 18.05 -4.02 24.29
N VAL A 188 17.24 -5.05 24.49
CA VAL A 188 16.06 -4.99 25.36
C VAL A 188 16.44 -4.94 26.84
N LYS A 189 15.89 -3.97 27.57
CA LYS A 189 16.01 -3.91 29.03
C LYS A 189 15.16 -5.00 29.69
N LYS A 190 15.68 -5.67 30.72
CA LYS A 190 14.93 -6.70 31.47
C LYS A 190 13.61 -6.19 32.03
N SER A 191 13.49 -4.89 32.32
CA SER A 191 12.26 -4.28 32.80
C SER A 191 11.14 -4.28 31.76
N VAL A 192 11.49 -4.24 30.46
CA VAL A 192 10.51 -4.28 29.35
C VAL A 192 9.88 -5.66 29.27
N TYR A 193 10.65 -6.74 29.31
CA TYR A 193 10.14 -8.11 29.33
C TYR A 193 9.08 -8.33 30.41
N LYS A 194 9.40 -7.88 31.65
CA LYS A 194 8.48 -8.03 32.77
C LYS A 194 7.22 -7.16 32.57
N ARG A 195 7.38 -5.91 32.11
CA ARG A 195 6.24 -5.00 31.90
C ARG A 195 5.26 -5.57 30.87
N VAL A 196 5.78 -6.06 29.72
CA VAL A 196 4.96 -6.62 28.66
C VAL A 196 4.31 -7.95 29.10
N PHE A 197 5.02 -8.77 29.85
CA PHE A 197 4.47 -10.03 30.40
C PHE A 197 3.32 -9.79 31.38
N ASP A 198 3.44 -8.78 32.26
CA ASP A 198 2.44 -8.41 33.27
C ASP A 198 1.28 -7.57 32.70
N ALA A 199 1.34 -7.13 31.42
CA ALA A 199 0.36 -6.30 30.78
C ALA A 199 -0.93 -7.04 30.41
N ASP A 200 -2.03 -6.29 30.23
CA ASP A 200 -3.28 -6.84 29.73
C ASP A 200 -3.16 -7.29 28.27
N PHE A 201 -4.07 -8.17 27.83
CA PHE A 201 -4.02 -8.74 26.47
C PHE A 201 -4.02 -7.68 25.37
N ASP A 202 -4.83 -6.64 25.48
CA ASP A 202 -4.93 -5.56 24.49
C ASP A 202 -3.61 -4.77 24.39
N GLU A 203 -2.97 -4.54 25.54
CA GLU A 203 -1.66 -3.90 25.60
C GLU A 203 -0.57 -4.77 24.98
N ARG A 204 -0.59 -6.09 25.21
CA ARG A 204 0.34 -7.05 24.60
C ARG A 204 0.19 -7.11 23.08
N ILE A 205 -1.05 -7.11 22.56
CA ILE A 205 -1.32 -7.04 21.13
C ILE A 205 -0.85 -5.70 20.54
N THR A 206 -1.00 -4.61 21.28
CA THR A 206 -0.47 -3.29 20.86
C THR A 206 1.05 -3.33 20.71
N VAL A 207 1.78 -3.95 21.63
CA VAL A 207 3.24 -4.12 21.51
C VAL A 207 3.62 -4.96 20.29
N VAL A 208 2.89 -6.05 20.03
CA VAL A 208 3.10 -6.87 18.81
C VAL A 208 2.88 -6.04 17.54
N ASN A 209 1.81 -5.24 17.49
CA ASN A 209 1.54 -4.37 16.36
C ASN A 209 2.61 -3.29 16.17
N LEU A 210 3.13 -2.73 17.26
CA LEU A 210 4.26 -1.78 17.19
C LEU A 210 5.54 -2.43 16.63
N LEU A 211 5.83 -3.67 17.02
CA LEU A 211 6.96 -4.42 16.45
C LEU A 211 6.76 -4.69 14.95
N LEU A 212 5.56 -5.09 14.56
CA LEU A 212 5.20 -5.29 13.15
C LEU A 212 5.34 -4.01 12.35
N SER A 213 4.87 -2.88 12.88
CA SER A 213 5.02 -1.56 12.28
C SER A 213 6.48 -1.20 12.07
N GLY A 214 7.31 -1.38 13.09
CA GLY A 214 8.74 -1.12 13.00
C GLY A 214 9.43 -2.01 11.96
N LEU A 215 9.06 -3.30 11.88
CA LEU A 215 9.54 -4.21 10.84
C LEU A 215 9.05 -3.81 9.44
N THR A 216 7.78 -3.41 9.31
CA THR A 216 7.22 -2.98 8.02
C THR A 216 7.99 -1.81 7.44
N VAL A 217 8.37 -0.82 8.25
CA VAL A 217 9.22 0.30 7.81
C VAL A 217 10.56 -0.20 7.28
N VAL A 218 11.23 -1.06 8.05
CA VAL A 218 12.55 -1.61 7.67
C VAL A 218 12.47 -2.40 6.36
N PHE A 219 11.48 -3.27 6.21
CA PHE A 219 11.33 -4.08 5.01
C PHE A 219 10.82 -3.29 3.80
N SER A 220 10.06 -2.21 4.02
CA SER A 220 9.69 -1.27 2.95
C SER A 220 10.90 -0.55 2.37
N ASP A 221 11.85 -0.15 3.23
CA ASP A 221 13.10 0.46 2.78
C ASP A 221 13.96 -0.54 1.97
N VAL A 222 14.08 -1.79 2.46
CA VAL A 222 14.77 -2.88 1.73
C VAL A 222 14.10 -3.15 0.39
N ALA A 223 12.77 -3.28 0.35
CA ALA A 223 12.03 -3.55 -0.88
C ALA A 223 12.18 -2.41 -1.90
N ARG A 224 12.19 -1.15 -1.44
CA ARG A 224 12.45 0.02 -2.29
C ARG A 224 13.86 -0.02 -2.89
N GLU A 225 14.87 -0.26 -2.06
CA GLU A 225 16.27 -0.33 -2.49
C GLU A 225 16.48 -1.50 -3.45
N ARG A 226 15.95 -2.67 -3.16
CA ARG A 226 15.97 -3.85 -4.05
C ARG A 226 15.36 -3.54 -5.41
N LYS A 227 14.22 -2.86 -5.44
CA LYS A 227 13.57 -2.46 -6.69
C LYS A 227 14.40 -1.47 -7.49
N MET A 228 15.07 -0.54 -6.81
CA MET A 228 15.98 0.43 -7.42
C MET A 228 17.18 -0.28 -8.05
N VAL A 229 17.87 -1.14 -7.31
CA VAL A 229 19.02 -1.93 -7.80
C VAL A 229 18.60 -2.85 -8.96
N GLN A 230 17.43 -3.48 -8.88
CA GLN A 230 16.92 -4.33 -9.96
C GLN A 230 16.68 -3.54 -11.25
N LEU A 231 16.02 -2.39 -11.18
CA LEU A 231 15.77 -1.53 -12.35
C LEU A 231 17.07 -1.03 -12.96
N TRP A 232 18.05 -0.67 -12.13
CA TRP A 232 19.38 -0.27 -12.58
C TRP A 232 20.11 -1.42 -13.25
N TYR A 233 20.06 -2.63 -12.68
CA TYR A 233 20.61 -3.83 -13.31
C TYR A 233 19.98 -4.12 -14.67
N GLU A 234 18.66 -4.03 -14.79
CA GLU A 234 17.96 -4.22 -16.07
C GLU A 234 18.41 -3.20 -17.13
N PHE A 235 18.54 -1.94 -16.74
CA PHE A 235 19.09 -0.89 -17.61
C PHE A 235 20.51 -1.23 -18.08
N LEU A 236 21.42 -1.56 -17.19
CA LEU A 236 22.79 -1.94 -17.53
C LEU A 236 22.87 -3.19 -18.41
N LYS A 237 22.02 -4.16 -18.17
CA LYS A 237 21.92 -5.39 -18.97
C LYS A 237 21.48 -5.11 -20.40
N GLU A 238 20.47 -4.26 -20.59
CA GLU A 238 20.02 -3.87 -21.93
C GLU A 238 21.06 -3.03 -22.66
N TYR A 239 21.68 -2.08 -21.97
CA TYR A 239 22.77 -1.30 -22.51
C TYR A 239 23.93 -2.21 -22.99
N ARG A 240 24.38 -3.18 -22.19
CA ARG A 240 25.45 -4.12 -22.58
C ARG A 240 25.13 -4.96 -23.81
N LYS A 241 23.87 -5.31 -24.02
CA LYS A 241 23.44 -6.03 -25.24
C LYS A 241 23.57 -5.19 -26.51
N SER A 242 23.48 -3.88 -26.39
CA SER A 242 23.55 -2.93 -27.51
C SER A 242 24.98 -2.54 -27.94
N GLN A 243 25.98 -2.89 -27.11
CA GLN A 243 27.39 -2.54 -27.37
C GLN A 243 27.94 -3.20 -28.64
N ARG A 244 28.47 -2.38 -29.57
CA ARG A 244 29.07 -2.85 -30.83
C ARG A 244 30.57 -2.47 -30.99
N SER A 245 31.00 -1.35 -30.42
CA SER A 245 32.40 -0.92 -30.46
C SER A 245 32.73 0.00 -29.30
N ILE A 246 34.03 0.12 -28.95
CA ILE A 246 34.48 0.92 -27.79
C ILE A 246 34.28 2.44 -28.04
N GLU A 247 34.41 2.90 -29.28
CA GLU A 247 34.33 4.33 -29.63
C GLU A 247 32.91 4.90 -29.57
N GLU A 248 31.88 4.04 -29.64
CA GLU A 248 30.46 4.43 -29.59
C GLU A 248 29.82 4.29 -28.20
N GLN A 249 30.54 3.76 -27.20
CA GLN A 249 29.95 3.40 -25.91
C GLN A 249 29.32 4.60 -25.17
N HIS A 250 30.01 5.72 -25.08
CA HIS A 250 29.48 6.92 -24.41
C HIS A 250 28.23 7.49 -25.09
N ALA A 251 28.23 7.54 -26.44
CA ALA A 251 27.07 8.03 -27.17
C ALA A 251 25.86 7.12 -27.05
N LEU A 252 26.06 5.79 -27.07
CA LEU A 252 25.03 4.81 -26.89
C LEU A 252 24.49 4.82 -25.46
N TYR A 253 25.36 5.01 -24.47
CA TYR A 253 24.96 5.13 -23.07
C TYR A 253 24.08 6.35 -22.84
N ASN A 254 24.50 7.52 -23.31
CA ASN A 254 23.72 8.74 -23.19
C ASN A 254 22.35 8.63 -23.89
N SER A 255 22.30 7.98 -25.05
CA SER A 255 21.03 7.71 -25.74
C SER A 255 20.12 6.77 -24.93
N ALA A 256 20.67 5.73 -24.29
CA ALA A 256 19.92 4.82 -23.43
C ALA A 256 19.37 5.54 -22.18
N VAL A 257 20.16 6.42 -21.56
CA VAL A 257 19.73 7.26 -20.43
C VAL A 257 18.59 8.20 -20.82
N GLU A 258 18.70 8.85 -21.99
CA GLU A 258 17.63 9.71 -22.51
C GLU A 258 16.34 8.90 -22.78
N GLN A 259 16.47 7.69 -23.32
CA GLN A 259 15.33 6.83 -23.59
C GLN A 259 14.66 6.35 -22.29
N PHE A 260 15.44 5.99 -21.27
CA PHE A 260 14.92 5.65 -19.95
C PHE A 260 14.15 6.83 -19.35
N SER A 261 14.70 8.04 -19.41
CA SER A 261 14.05 9.27 -18.93
C SER A 261 12.73 9.54 -19.65
N LYS A 262 12.70 9.43 -21.00
CA LYS A 262 11.47 9.62 -21.78
C LYS A 262 10.41 8.57 -21.46
N ASN A 263 10.81 7.30 -21.36
CA ASN A 263 9.89 6.23 -21.00
C ASN A 263 9.28 6.44 -19.61
N MET A 264 10.06 6.91 -18.65
CA MET A 264 9.60 7.23 -17.30
C MET A 264 8.51 8.31 -17.32
N GLU A 265 8.71 9.40 -18.07
CA GLU A 265 7.70 10.47 -18.19
C GLU A 265 6.43 9.98 -18.90
N ILE A 266 6.56 9.19 -19.96
CA ILE A 266 5.40 8.58 -20.66
C ILE A 266 4.59 7.71 -19.69
N LEU A 267 5.25 6.87 -18.90
CA LEU A 267 4.61 6.01 -17.92
C LEU A 267 3.87 6.81 -16.84
N LYS A 268 4.45 7.93 -16.38
CA LYS A 268 3.84 8.86 -15.44
C LYS A 268 2.60 9.55 -16.04
N GLU A 269 2.74 10.19 -17.18
CA GLU A 269 1.65 10.91 -17.87
C GLU A 269 0.49 9.97 -18.22
N SER A 270 0.82 8.75 -18.58
CA SER A 270 -0.17 7.72 -18.88
C SER A 270 -0.74 7.03 -17.64
N SER A 271 -0.34 7.42 -16.41
CA SER A 271 -0.74 6.80 -15.13
C SER A 271 -0.60 5.26 -15.12
N LEU A 272 0.42 4.74 -15.82
CA LEU A 272 0.74 3.31 -15.88
C LEU A 272 1.64 2.86 -14.73
N ILE A 273 2.21 3.81 -13.98
CA ILE A 273 3.02 3.54 -12.80
C ILE A 273 2.47 4.32 -11.61
N LEU A 274 2.60 3.72 -10.44
CA LEU A 274 2.26 4.37 -9.18
C LEU A 274 3.28 5.48 -8.86
N PRO A 275 2.90 6.52 -8.10
CA PRO A 275 3.83 7.56 -7.67
C PRO A 275 5.11 7.01 -7.03
N LYS A 276 5.00 5.98 -6.17
CA LYS A 276 6.14 5.31 -5.53
C LYS A 276 7.13 4.76 -6.57
N GLU A 277 6.65 4.09 -7.60
CA GLU A 277 7.49 3.52 -8.66
C GLU A 277 8.16 4.63 -9.50
N TYR A 278 7.47 5.74 -9.73
CA TYR A 278 8.05 6.90 -10.40
C TYR A 278 9.26 7.46 -9.63
N TYR A 279 9.15 7.60 -8.30
CA TYR A 279 10.25 8.06 -7.47
C TYR A 279 11.45 7.09 -7.48
N ILE A 280 11.20 5.78 -7.43
CA ILE A 280 12.27 4.78 -7.56
C ILE A 280 12.99 4.93 -8.91
N ARG A 281 12.25 5.11 -10.00
CA ARG A 281 12.85 5.36 -11.32
C ARG A 281 13.62 6.67 -11.40
N GLN A 282 13.20 7.70 -10.68
CA GLN A 282 13.96 8.93 -10.53
C GLN A 282 15.30 8.69 -9.81
N ASP A 283 15.31 7.88 -8.77
CA ASP A 283 16.54 7.51 -8.05
C ASP A 283 17.49 6.77 -9.01
N VAL A 284 17.01 5.76 -9.74
CA VAL A 284 17.79 5.08 -10.78
C VAL A 284 18.33 6.08 -11.78
N LEU A 285 17.50 7.03 -12.26
CA LEU A 285 17.92 8.03 -13.23
C LEU A 285 19.05 8.95 -12.72
N ARG A 286 19.08 9.24 -11.41
CA ARG A 286 20.20 9.99 -10.80
C ARG A 286 21.50 9.22 -10.86
N HIS A 287 21.49 7.92 -10.56
CA HIS A 287 22.67 7.07 -10.63
C HIS A 287 23.17 6.89 -12.05
N ILE A 288 22.30 6.54 -13.00
CA ILE A 288 22.71 6.33 -14.41
C ILE A 288 23.06 7.60 -15.17
N LYS A 289 22.70 8.80 -14.67
CA LYS A 289 23.16 10.09 -15.19
C LYS A 289 24.55 10.48 -14.70
N GLY A 290 25.16 9.70 -13.83
CA GLY A 290 26.52 9.88 -13.36
C GLY A 290 27.56 9.66 -14.45
N ASP A 291 28.83 9.57 -14.03
CA ASP A 291 29.93 9.29 -14.95
C ASP A 291 29.83 7.85 -15.47
N PHE A 292 29.86 7.71 -16.80
CA PHE A 292 29.83 6.40 -17.46
C PHE A 292 30.95 5.48 -16.99
N ASP A 293 32.14 6.03 -16.73
CA ASP A 293 33.31 5.24 -16.36
C ASP A 293 33.21 4.67 -14.92
N THR A 294 32.42 5.33 -14.06
CA THR A 294 32.20 4.88 -12.66
C THR A 294 30.91 4.13 -12.43
N VAL A 295 29.97 4.17 -13.39
CA VAL A 295 28.61 3.61 -13.21
C VAL A 295 28.58 2.14 -12.74
N MET A 296 29.57 1.36 -13.11
CA MET A 296 29.66 -0.05 -12.70
C MET A 296 30.18 -0.22 -11.27
N ASP A 297 31.10 0.66 -10.86
CA ASP A 297 31.63 0.68 -9.50
C ASP A 297 30.53 1.20 -8.55
N ASP A 298 29.81 2.25 -8.95
CA ASP A 298 28.68 2.81 -8.23
C ASP A 298 27.55 1.77 -8.07
N PHE A 299 27.27 0.99 -9.13
CA PHE A 299 26.29 -0.11 -9.07
C PHE A 299 26.73 -1.22 -8.09
N THR A 300 28.02 -1.54 -8.06
CA THR A 300 28.55 -2.56 -7.16
C THR A 300 28.44 -2.09 -5.71
N GLU A 301 28.78 -0.83 -5.42
CA GLU A 301 28.65 -0.23 -4.09
C GLU A 301 27.20 -0.25 -3.59
N GLU A 302 26.24 0.13 -4.45
CA GLU A 302 24.81 0.13 -4.10
C GLU A 302 24.26 -1.30 -3.90
N SER A 303 24.76 -2.27 -4.66
CA SER A 303 24.42 -3.70 -4.48
C SER A 303 24.96 -4.26 -3.16
N GLU A 304 26.16 -3.87 -2.72
CA GLU A 304 26.74 -4.25 -1.44
C GLU A 304 25.97 -3.58 -0.28
N LYS A 305 25.56 -2.34 -0.45
CA LYS A 305 24.71 -1.62 0.51
C LYS A 305 23.36 -2.33 0.67
N LEU A 306 22.71 -2.73 -0.43
CA LEU A 306 21.47 -3.51 -0.37
C LEU A 306 21.66 -4.80 0.42
N SER A 307 22.72 -5.57 0.16
CA SER A 307 23.01 -6.79 0.91
C SER A 307 23.15 -6.53 2.41
N THR A 308 23.84 -5.44 2.78
CA THR A 308 23.97 -5.03 4.19
C THR A 308 22.64 -4.65 4.82
N MET A 309 21.75 -3.99 4.06
CA MET A 309 20.40 -3.65 4.52
C MET A 309 19.54 -4.90 4.71
N GLU A 310 19.65 -5.88 3.82
CA GLU A 310 18.94 -7.16 3.91
C GLU A 310 19.37 -7.96 5.14
N ASP A 311 20.67 -8.06 5.39
CA ASP A 311 21.24 -8.71 6.58
C ASP A 311 20.75 -8.04 7.87
N ALA A 312 20.81 -6.71 7.93
CA ALA A 312 20.33 -5.94 9.09
C ALA A 312 18.82 -6.08 9.31
N ALA A 313 18.03 -6.17 8.25
CA ALA A 313 16.59 -6.41 8.33
C ALA A 313 16.28 -7.81 8.87
N GLY A 314 17.02 -8.82 8.41
CA GLY A 314 16.96 -10.20 8.93
C GLY A 314 17.30 -10.29 10.41
N GLU A 315 18.33 -9.58 10.87
CA GLU A 315 18.70 -9.51 12.29
C GLU A 315 17.57 -8.86 13.13
N LYS A 316 16.99 -7.77 12.67
CA LYS A 316 15.87 -7.12 13.37
C LYS A 316 14.64 -8.03 13.47
N LEU A 317 14.35 -8.78 12.42
CA LEU A 317 13.27 -9.78 12.43
C LEU A 317 13.56 -10.88 13.48
N ASN A 318 14.79 -11.39 13.53
CA ASN A 318 15.19 -12.38 14.52
C ASN A 318 15.07 -11.83 15.94
N HIS A 319 15.50 -10.60 16.21
CA HIS A 319 15.34 -9.97 17.52
C HIS A 319 13.87 -9.80 17.91
N ALA A 320 12.99 -9.45 16.95
CA ALA A 320 11.55 -9.39 17.21
C ALA A 320 10.99 -10.77 17.57
N PHE A 321 11.39 -11.83 16.85
CA PHE A 321 11.03 -13.22 17.20
C PHE A 321 11.54 -13.62 18.58
N ASP A 322 12.81 -13.31 18.92
CA ASP A 322 13.38 -13.58 20.24
C ASP A 322 12.55 -12.94 21.34
N PHE A 323 12.19 -11.67 21.17
CA PHE A 323 11.38 -10.95 22.14
C PHE A 323 9.98 -11.54 22.28
N VAL A 324 9.26 -11.78 21.18
CA VAL A 324 7.91 -12.33 21.18
C VAL A 324 7.88 -13.75 21.78
N GLU A 325 8.88 -14.57 21.45
CA GLU A 325 9.05 -15.93 22.01
C GLU A 325 9.33 -15.91 23.50
N ASP A 326 10.26 -15.06 23.95
CA ASP A 326 10.65 -14.93 25.36
C ASP A 326 9.49 -14.45 26.25
N VAL A 327 8.64 -13.55 25.72
CA VAL A 327 7.54 -12.97 26.50
C VAL A 327 6.27 -13.82 26.43
N PHE A 328 5.90 -14.29 25.24
CA PHE A 328 4.58 -14.88 24.98
C PHE A 328 4.63 -16.38 24.68
N SER A 329 5.82 -16.93 24.43
CA SER A 329 5.99 -18.33 24.01
C SER A 329 5.09 -18.68 22.80
N ASP A 330 4.33 -19.77 22.87
CA ASP A 330 3.37 -20.21 21.83
C ASP A 330 1.96 -19.57 22.03
N GLY A 331 1.87 -18.35 22.59
CA GLY A 331 0.61 -17.67 22.87
C GLY A 331 -0.11 -17.12 21.64
N GLN A 332 -1.27 -16.50 21.87
CA GLN A 332 -2.06 -15.87 20.80
C GLN A 332 -1.32 -14.71 20.15
N GLU A 333 -0.46 -14.03 20.90
CA GLU A 333 0.38 -12.93 20.44
C GLU A 333 1.37 -13.39 19.38
N MET A 334 2.00 -14.56 19.58
CA MET A 334 2.88 -15.16 18.56
C MET A 334 2.09 -15.55 17.30
N LEU A 335 0.87 -16.05 17.46
CA LEU A 335 -0.02 -16.39 16.35
C LEU A 335 -0.32 -15.13 15.50
N VAL A 336 -0.69 -14.02 16.14
CA VAL A 336 -0.93 -12.73 15.47
C VAL A 336 0.34 -12.26 14.77
N PHE A 337 1.49 -12.27 15.47
CA PHE A 337 2.76 -11.84 14.92
C PHE A 337 3.12 -12.58 13.62
N VAL A 338 3.11 -13.92 13.64
CA VAL A 338 3.48 -14.73 12.45
C VAL A 338 2.46 -14.57 11.31
N THR A 339 1.17 -14.49 11.65
CA THR A 339 0.12 -14.27 10.64
C THR A 339 0.33 -12.94 9.91
N GLU A 340 0.58 -11.87 10.66
CA GLU A 340 0.79 -10.53 10.09
C GLU A 340 2.08 -10.47 9.24
N LEU A 341 3.17 -11.13 9.66
CA LEU A 341 4.38 -11.25 8.82
C LEU A 341 4.10 -11.93 7.47
N THR A 342 3.22 -12.95 7.48
CA THR A 342 2.87 -13.69 6.25
C THR A 342 2.09 -12.85 5.25
N ILE A 343 1.22 -11.96 5.73
CA ILE A 343 0.33 -11.16 4.90
C ILE A 343 0.86 -9.75 4.58
N THR A 344 1.96 -9.33 5.21
CA THR A 344 2.64 -8.06 4.88
C THR A 344 3.52 -8.26 3.65
N PRO A 345 3.24 -7.60 2.49
CA PRO A 345 3.87 -7.93 1.21
C PRO A 345 5.40 -7.83 1.21
N GLU A 346 5.96 -6.78 1.80
CA GLU A 346 7.41 -6.55 1.83
C GLU A 346 8.12 -7.61 2.66
N ILE A 347 7.52 -7.99 3.82
CA ILE A 347 8.09 -9.01 4.71
C ILE A 347 7.93 -10.39 4.10
N SER A 348 6.76 -10.72 3.57
CA SER A 348 6.49 -12.02 2.94
C SER A 348 7.37 -12.24 1.70
N SER A 349 7.64 -11.20 0.91
CA SER A 349 8.56 -11.26 -0.22
C SER A 349 10.01 -11.52 0.25
N PHE A 350 10.44 -10.87 1.32
CA PHE A 350 11.75 -11.12 1.92
C PHE A 350 11.89 -12.56 2.44
N LEU A 351 10.88 -13.06 3.17
CA LEU A 351 10.84 -14.41 3.72
C LEU A 351 10.79 -15.50 2.64
N ALA A 352 10.25 -15.19 1.46
CA ALA A 352 10.24 -16.13 0.33
C ALA A 352 11.64 -16.33 -0.30
N GLU A 353 12.55 -15.38 -0.13
CA GLU A 353 13.88 -15.38 -0.72
C GLU A 353 15.00 -15.65 0.31
N ASN A 354 14.70 -15.48 1.61
CA ASN A 354 15.68 -15.61 2.70
C ASN A 354 15.17 -16.59 3.76
N GLU A 355 16.08 -17.45 4.23
CA GLU A 355 15.77 -18.39 5.31
C GLU A 355 15.61 -17.67 6.65
N CYS A 356 14.48 -17.92 7.34
CA CYS A 356 14.24 -17.49 8.71
C CYS A 356 13.72 -18.68 9.52
N GLU A 357 14.62 -19.37 10.23
CA GLU A 357 14.35 -20.62 10.95
C GLU A 357 13.15 -20.48 11.91
N LYS A 358 13.06 -19.37 12.65
CA LYS A 358 11.97 -19.13 13.60
C LYS A 358 10.63 -18.96 12.88
N PHE A 359 10.62 -18.19 11.80
CA PHE A 359 9.41 -18.02 11.00
C PHE A 359 8.92 -19.37 10.46
N ASP A 360 9.81 -20.19 9.91
CA ASP A 360 9.45 -21.49 9.34
C ASP A 360 8.85 -22.43 10.41
N ILE A 361 9.46 -22.48 11.60
CA ILE A 361 8.96 -23.29 12.73
C ILE A 361 7.54 -22.86 13.12
N TYR A 362 7.29 -21.57 13.30
CA TYR A 362 6.00 -21.07 13.75
C TYR A 362 4.94 -21.11 12.65
N ASN A 363 5.31 -20.83 11.41
CA ASN A 363 4.42 -20.92 10.25
C ASN A 363 3.98 -22.37 10.00
N GLU A 364 4.88 -23.35 10.15
CA GLU A 364 4.53 -24.77 10.05
C GLU A 364 3.55 -25.18 11.17
N LYS A 365 3.76 -24.75 12.41
CA LYS A 365 2.81 -24.98 13.53
C LYS A 365 1.42 -24.43 13.20
N LEU A 366 1.32 -23.25 12.59
CA LEU A 366 0.07 -22.64 12.18
C LEU A 366 -0.65 -23.44 11.09
N MET A 367 0.09 -23.85 10.04
CA MET A 367 -0.46 -24.64 8.95
C MET A 367 -0.97 -26.01 9.41
N VAL A 368 -0.25 -26.67 10.31
CA VAL A 368 -0.69 -27.96 10.91
C VAL A 368 -1.96 -27.76 11.74
N GLY A 369 -2.04 -26.70 12.54
CA GLY A 369 -3.24 -26.34 13.31
C GLY A 369 -4.47 -26.11 12.44
N SER A 370 -4.33 -25.34 11.35
CA SER A 370 -5.42 -25.05 10.41
C SER A 370 -5.89 -26.29 9.64
N ASN A 371 -4.97 -27.13 9.19
CA ASN A 371 -5.29 -28.39 8.52
C ASN A 371 -6.01 -29.36 9.45
N ARG A 372 -5.59 -29.47 10.71
CA ARG A 372 -6.27 -30.29 11.72
C ARG A 372 -7.71 -29.82 11.97
N THR A 373 -7.93 -28.51 12.08
CA THR A 373 -9.27 -27.94 12.27
C THR A 373 -10.16 -28.17 11.05
N ARG A 374 -9.61 -28.09 9.83
CA ARG A 374 -10.33 -28.39 8.59
C ARG A 374 -10.72 -29.86 8.50
N LEU A 375 -9.79 -30.76 8.79
CA LEU A 375 -10.04 -32.21 8.79
C LEU A 375 -11.06 -32.63 9.86
N LEU A 376 -11.04 -32.00 11.04
CA LEU A 376 -12.05 -32.25 12.07
C LEU A 376 -13.44 -31.78 11.63
N LYS A 377 -13.57 -30.61 11.00
CA LYS A 377 -14.84 -30.11 10.42
C LYS A 377 -15.37 -30.99 9.27
N GLU A 378 -14.49 -31.62 8.50
CA GLU A 378 -14.86 -32.56 7.44
C GLU A 378 -15.36 -33.91 8.01
N LEU A 379 -14.84 -34.33 9.17
CA LEU A 379 -15.26 -35.55 9.86
C LEU A 379 -16.57 -35.37 10.65
N GLU A 380 -16.97 -34.16 11.00
CA GLU A 380 -18.22 -33.82 11.69
C GLU A 380 -19.42 -33.64 10.71
N ARG A 381 -19.16 -33.62 9.40
CA ARG A 381 -20.17 -33.62 8.32
C ARG A 381 -20.45 -35.00 7.80
#